data_0fd571f1785c27a35a597f857bfd0b60
#
_entry.id   0fd571f1785c27a35a597f857bfd0b60
#
_cell.length_a   1.000
_cell.length_b   1.000
_cell.length_c   1.000
_cell.angle_alpha   90.00
_cell.angle_beta   90.00
_cell.angle_gamma   90.00
#
_symmetry.space_group_name_H-M   'P 1'
#
loop_
_entity.id
_entity.type
_entity.pdbx_description
1 polymer ?
#
loop_
_entity_poly.entity_id
_entity_poly.type
_entity_poly.pdbx_seq_one_letter_code
_entity_poly.pdbx_strand_id
1 'polypeptide(L)'
;MTGYGGGTGDAPAVRPGAPATPATPGTRGTPATPGTPATPATSAAPASGFGAFVARARAAGTLVVQPRMGMADPLRMRDGLRATRDADAVTVGTITLDSYTRTNDLEAARRALAEGVGLNGYPIATHPVDTTRAVLRGIADARFPVQVRHGSAMPEHIVRALLAVGLDATEGGPVSYCLPYSRTPLREAVTAWRRSCELLASTREYGASPHLETFGGCLMGQLCPPSLLIAVSVLEALFFRQHGLTSVSLSYAQQADPRQDEEALTVLGRLAGELLPDVDHHVVLYAYMGVFPRSPGGARLLLEDAARLAVRAGAARLIVKTTAEAHRIPTVGENLRALETAAAAAADERARPALTAGAPGPYAVDTGIEAEARALIGAVLELDADVGRALVRAFAAGYLDVPYCLHPDNAGRARTSLAPDGRLLWSSVGSMPIAGLADGGGPRPPILGSAGLIAALSHVQRTYDDRAADPPRTPLPPPPMPVPPRTTSTPRRELGLTTP
;
A
#
# COMPACT_ATOMS: atom_id res chain seq x y z
N MET A 1 -58.52 30.99 -16.63
CA MET A 1 -59.16 31.10 -17.97
C MET A 1 -58.47 30.04 -18.83
N THR A 2 -59.33 29.15 -19.31
CA THR A 2 -59.24 28.28 -20.49
C THR A 2 -58.06 27.35 -20.59
N GLY A 3 -58.13 26.03 -20.63
CA GLY A 3 -59.25 25.11 -20.88
C GLY A 3 -58.92 24.19 -22.05
N TYR A 4 -59.23 22.89 -21.89
CA TYR A 4 -59.34 21.81 -22.90
C TYR A 4 -58.03 21.16 -23.38
N GLY A 5 -57.93 19.87 -23.61
CA GLY A 5 -58.87 18.76 -23.54
C GLY A 5 -58.20 17.47 -23.96
N GLY A 6 -58.67 16.44 -23.55
CA GLY A 6 -58.71 15.06 -23.56
C GLY A 6 -58.54 14.33 -24.91
N GLY A 7 -58.12 13.10 -24.85
CA GLY A 7 -58.10 12.14 -25.96
C GLY A 7 -57.77 10.75 -25.43
N THR A 8 -58.83 9.98 -25.21
CA THR A 8 -58.81 8.52 -24.92
C THR A 8 -58.58 7.74 -26.21
N GLY A 9 -57.79 6.70 -26.16
CA GLY A 9 -57.60 5.74 -27.27
C GLY A 9 -57.35 4.35 -26.75
N ASP A 10 -58.30 3.48 -27.03
CA ASP A 10 -58.48 2.08 -26.62
C ASP A 10 -57.36 1.12 -27.04
N ALA A 11 -57.16 0.09 -26.22
CA ALA A 11 -56.45 -1.13 -26.52
C ALA A 11 -57.26 -2.15 -27.36
N PRO A 12 -56.63 -3.07 -28.05
CA PRO A 12 -57.30 -4.37 -28.24
C PRO A 12 -56.52 -5.51 -27.60
N ALA A 13 -57.29 -6.35 -26.94
CA ALA A 13 -56.96 -7.64 -26.36
C ALA A 13 -56.65 -8.70 -27.40
N VAL A 14 -55.67 -9.59 -27.14
CA VAL A 14 -55.44 -10.86 -27.87
C VAL A 14 -55.65 -12.03 -26.92
N ARG A 15 -56.48 -13.00 -27.36
CA ARG A 15 -56.87 -14.21 -26.65
C ARG A 15 -55.85 -15.34 -26.81
N PRO A 16 -55.88 -16.40 -25.96
CA PRO A 16 -54.91 -17.47 -25.89
C PRO A 16 -55.19 -18.61 -26.87
N GLY A 17 -54.13 -19.23 -27.44
CA GLY A 17 -54.15 -20.42 -28.25
C GLY A 17 -53.97 -21.70 -27.42
N ALA A 18 -54.68 -22.77 -27.83
CA ALA A 18 -54.84 -24.07 -27.19
C ALA A 18 -53.62 -25.04 -27.38
N PRO A 19 -53.60 -26.18 -26.66
CA PRO A 19 -52.41 -27.01 -26.46
C PRO A 19 -52.14 -28.05 -27.56
N ALA A 20 -50.88 -28.40 -27.82
CA ALA A 20 -50.44 -29.45 -28.72
C ALA A 20 -50.20 -30.78 -28.00
N THR A 21 -50.59 -31.85 -28.68
CA THR A 21 -50.61 -33.28 -28.30
C THR A 21 -49.22 -33.92 -28.24
N PRO A 22 -49.02 -35.04 -27.50
CA PRO A 22 -47.70 -35.67 -27.30
C PRO A 22 -47.28 -36.64 -28.45
N ALA A 23 -45.99 -36.67 -28.75
CA ALA A 23 -45.37 -37.60 -29.70
C ALA A 23 -44.77 -38.83 -29.00
N THR A 24 -44.86 -39.97 -29.65
CA THR A 24 -44.54 -41.35 -29.30
C THR A 24 -43.02 -41.63 -29.22
N PRO A 25 -42.54 -42.68 -28.48
CA PRO A 25 -41.12 -42.93 -28.26
C PRO A 25 -40.42 -43.67 -29.38
N GLY A 26 -39.25 -43.20 -29.80
CA GLY A 26 -38.34 -43.78 -30.78
C GLY A 26 -37.14 -44.47 -30.14
N THR A 27 -36.96 -45.68 -30.56
CA THR A 27 -35.84 -46.64 -30.62
C THR A 27 -34.48 -46.33 -29.99
N ARG A 28 -33.96 -47.36 -29.29
CA ARG A 28 -32.61 -47.52 -28.69
C ARG A 28 -31.49 -47.28 -29.70
N GLY A 29 -30.58 -46.37 -29.37
CA GLY A 29 -29.31 -46.20 -30.05
C GLY A 29 -28.16 -46.90 -29.33
N THR A 30 -27.25 -47.43 -30.09
CA THR A 30 -26.03 -48.19 -29.77
C THR A 30 -25.03 -47.44 -28.89
N PRO A 31 -24.18 -48.13 -28.06
CA PRO A 31 -23.25 -47.46 -27.15
C PRO A 31 -22.09 -46.78 -27.91
N ALA A 32 -21.81 -45.53 -27.51
CA ALA A 32 -20.73 -44.72 -28.05
C ALA A 32 -19.36 -45.19 -27.53
N THR A 33 -18.39 -45.23 -28.40
CA THR A 33 -16.94 -45.48 -28.18
C THR A 33 -16.35 -44.48 -27.18
N PRO A 34 -15.34 -44.87 -26.33
CA PRO A 34 -14.71 -43.96 -25.39
C PRO A 34 -13.98 -42.84 -26.12
N GLY A 35 -14.35 -41.62 -25.80
CA GLY A 35 -13.74 -40.40 -26.35
C GLY A 35 -12.27 -40.24 -25.92
N THR A 36 -11.46 -39.84 -26.88
CA THR A 36 -10.07 -39.41 -26.75
C THR A 36 -9.91 -38.43 -25.57
N PRO A 37 -8.84 -38.53 -24.74
CA PRO A 37 -8.62 -37.59 -23.63
C PRO A 37 -8.47 -36.18 -24.19
N ALA A 38 -9.20 -35.26 -23.58
CA ALA A 38 -9.13 -33.83 -23.88
C ALA A 38 -7.70 -33.31 -23.73
N THR A 39 -7.21 -32.68 -24.78
CA THR A 39 -5.95 -31.94 -24.79
C THR A 39 -5.96 -30.96 -23.60
N PRO A 40 -4.87 -30.83 -22.78
CA PRO A 40 -4.83 -29.88 -21.69
C PRO A 40 -5.02 -28.49 -22.25
N ALA A 41 -5.87 -27.72 -21.56
CA ALA A 41 -6.18 -26.34 -21.90
C ALA A 41 -4.88 -25.56 -22.12
N THR A 42 -4.81 -24.90 -23.26
CA THR A 42 -3.79 -23.90 -23.59
C THR A 42 -3.53 -23.01 -22.39
N SER A 43 -2.29 -23.00 -21.90
CA SER A 43 -1.79 -22.10 -20.86
C SER A 43 -2.22 -20.68 -21.24
N ALA A 44 -3.15 -20.10 -20.47
CA ALA A 44 -3.50 -18.70 -20.59
C ALA A 44 -2.21 -17.87 -20.48
N ALA A 45 -2.03 -16.90 -21.37
CA ALA A 45 -0.90 -15.98 -21.29
C ALA A 45 -0.81 -15.42 -19.87
N PRO A 46 0.39 -15.32 -19.28
CA PRO A 46 0.54 -14.85 -17.90
C PRO A 46 -0.12 -13.48 -17.79
N ALA A 47 -0.95 -13.30 -16.75
CA ALA A 47 -1.65 -12.05 -16.49
C ALA A 47 -0.64 -10.89 -16.55
N SER A 48 -0.97 -9.86 -17.32
CA SER A 48 -0.17 -8.63 -17.47
C SER A 48 -0.68 -7.56 -16.50
N GLY A 49 0.14 -6.54 -16.23
CA GLY A 49 -0.23 -5.39 -15.40
C GLY A 49 0.52 -5.33 -14.07
N PHE A 50 0.32 -4.23 -13.37
CA PHE A 50 1.03 -3.91 -12.13
C PHE A 50 0.78 -4.93 -11.02
N GLY A 51 -0.49 -5.25 -10.74
CA GLY A 51 -0.87 -6.22 -9.71
C GLY A 51 -0.30 -7.62 -10.00
N ALA A 52 -0.37 -8.06 -11.25
CA ALA A 52 0.16 -9.36 -11.67
C ALA A 52 1.69 -9.46 -11.52
N PHE A 53 2.44 -8.37 -11.76
CA PHE A 53 3.88 -8.33 -11.50
C PHE A 53 4.17 -8.56 -10.01
N VAL A 54 3.49 -7.82 -9.12
CA VAL A 54 3.67 -7.94 -7.67
C VAL A 54 3.28 -9.34 -7.19
N ALA A 55 2.19 -9.92 -7.70
CA ALA A 55 1.76 -11.28 -7.37
C ALA A 55 2.81 -12.34 -7.76
N ARG A 56 3.44 -12.22 -8.95
CA ARG A 56 4.54 -13.11 -9.36
C ARG A 56 5.77 -13.00 -8.45
N ALA A 57 6.17 -11.77 -8.10
CA ALA A 57 7.30 -11.56 -7.18
C ALA A 57 7.02 -12.16 -5.79
N ARG A 58 5.78 -11.96 -5.27
CA ARG A 58 5.34 -12.56 -4.01
C ARG A 58 5.37 -14.08 -4.06
N ALA A 59 4.87 -14.69 -5.14
CA ALA A 59 4.90 -16.14 -5.33
C ALA A 59 6.34 -16.70 -5.40
N ALA A 60 7.29 -15.91 -5.92
CA ALA A 60 8.73 -16.21 -5.89
C ALA A 60 9.39 -15.91 -4.53
N GLY A 61 8.62 -15.53 -3.51
CA GLY A 61 9.14 -15.19 -2.20
C GLY A 61 9.95 -13.88 -2.17
N THR A 62 9.74 -12.94 -3.08
CA THR A 62 10.53 -11.71 -3.16
C THR A 62 9.69 -10.48 -2.81
N LEU A 63 10.23 -9.60 -1.97
CA LEU A 63 9.62 -8.30 -1.67
C LEU A 63 9.89 -7.34 -2.84
N VAL A 64 8.84 -6.76 -3.40
CA VAL A 64 8.99 -5.68 -4.36
C VAL A 64 9.29 -4.38 -3.63
N VAL A 65 10.34 -3.67 -4.02
CA VAL A 65 10.68 -2.36 -3.46
C VAL A 65 10.43 -1.25 -4.48
N GLN A 66 9.90 -0.12 -4.02
CA GLN A 66 9.44 0.97 -4.87
C GLN A 66 9.93 2.32 -4.36
N PRO A 67 10.54 3.18 -5.21
CA PRO A 67 10.99 4.50 -4.82
C PRO A 67 9.82 5.51 -4.82
N ARG A 68 10.06 6.64 -4.14
CA ARG A 68 9.25 7.86 -4.30
C ARG A 68 10.07 8.85 -5.14
N MET A 69 9.80 8.88 -6.44
CA MET A 69 10.63 9.62 -7.38
C MET A 69 9.77 10.35 -8.42
N GLY A 70 10.06 11.63 -8.63
CA GLY A 70 9.46 12.45 -9.67
C GLY A 70 10.39 13.62 -9.99
N MET A 71 10.65 13.87 -11.27
CA MET A 71 11.52 14.93 -11.77
C MET A 71 10.82 15.67 -12.89
N ALA A 72 10.84 17.01 -12.85
CA ALA A 72 10.18 17.83 -13.87
C ALA A 72 10.75 17.63 -15.27
N ASP A 73 12.07 17.45 -15.37
CA ASP A 73 12.75 17.22 -16.64
C ASP A 73 12.54 15.79 -17.15
N PRO A 74 12.03 15.59 -18.37
CA PRO A 74 11.74 14.28 -18.93
C PRO A 74 12.96 13.36 -19.08
N LEU A 75 14.14 13.90 -19.41
CA LEU A 75 15.35 13.08 -19.55
C LEU A 75 15.81 12.56 -18.19
N ARG A 76 15.82 13.42 -17.17
CA ARG A 76 16.13 13.02 -15.79
C ARG A 76 15.13 12.01 -15.25
N MET A 77 13.82 12.18 -15.58
CA MET A 77 12.78 11.21 -15.19
C MET A 77 13.02 9.85 -15.86
N ARG A 78 13.36 9.85 -17.16
CA ARG A 78 13.72 8.64 -17.89
C ARG A 78 14.94 7.94 -17.30
N ASP A 79 16.01 8.69 -16.98
CA ASP A 79 17.22 8.13 -16.39
C ASP A 79 16.94 7.56 -14.98
N GLY A 80 16.11 8.22 -14.19
CA GLY A 80 15.65 7.73 -12.90
C GLY A 80 14.87 6.41 -12.99
N LEU A 81 13.94 6.28 -13.95
CA LEU A 81 13.20 5.05 -14.19
C LEU A 81 14.12 3.92 -14.65
N ARG A 82 15.07 4.21 -15.57
CA ARG A 82 16.05 3.23 -16.02
C ARG A 82 16.91 2.74 -14.86
N ALA A 83 17.47 3.66 -14.08
CA ALA A 83 18.27 3.32 -12.91
C ALA A 83 17.48 2.46 -11.91
N THR A 84 16.20 2.79 -11.65
CA THR A 84 15.33 1.99 -10.78
C THR A 84 15.13 0.57 -11.32
N ARG A 85 14.93 0.42 -12.62
CA ARG A 85 14.78 -0.90 -13.27
C ARG A 85 16.05 -1.75 -13.16
N ASP A 86 17.21 -1.09 -13.31
CA ASP A 86 18.51 -1.74 -13.37
C ASP A 86 19.14 -1.93 -11.96
N ALA A 87 18.44 -1.54 -10.87
CA ALA A 87 18.88 -1.73 -9.49
C ALA A 87 19.00 -3.23 -9.12
N ASP A 88 19.91 -3.57 -8.20
CA ASP A 88 20.03 -4.92 -7.64
C ASP A 88 18.89 -5.22 -6.63
N ALA A 89 17.66 -5.18 -7.15
CA ALA A 89 16.43 -5.43 -6.42
C ALA A 89 15.27 -5.71 -7.38
N VAL A 90 14.22 -6.39 -6.91
CA VAL A 90 12.95 -6.47 -7.66
C VAL A 90 12.15 -5.19 -7.44
N THR A 91 12.01 -4.39 -8.50
CA THR A 91 11.48 -3.03 -8.41
C THR A 91 10.28 -2.81 -9.34
N VAL A 92 9.53 -1.76 -9.05
CA VAL A 92 8.54 -1.14 -9.96
C VAL A 92 8.88 0.33 -10.13
N GLY A 93 8.54 0.88 -11.28
CA GLY A 93 8.75 2.29 -11.57
C GLY A 93 7.74 3.20 -10.85
N THR A 94 8.16 4.43 -10.58
CA THR A 94 7.29 5.45 -10.00
C THR A 94 7.45 6.77 -10.72
N ILE A 95 6.32 7.43 -11.00
CA ILE A 95 6.26 8.82 -11.43
C ILE A 95 5.46 9.60 -10.37
N THR A 96 6.15 10.30 -9.46
CA THR A 96 5.52 11.21 -8.50
C THR A 96 5.25 12.56 -9.17
N LEU A 97 4.01 13.02 -9.08
CA LEU A 97 3.59 14.26 -9.72
C LEU A 97 3.94 15.49 -8.90
N ASP A 98 4.12 16.60 -9.60
CA ASP A 98 4.34 17.92 -9.02
C ASP A 98 3.10 18.46 -8.27
N SER A 99 3.31 19.49 -7.45
CA SER A 99 2.26 20.07 -6.61
C SER A 99 1.18 20.80 -7.42
N TYR A 100 1.50 21.43 -8.54
CA TYR A 100 0.50 22.13 -9.35
C TYR A 100 -0.42 21.14 -10.08
N THR A 101 0.15 20.06 -10.64
CA THR A 101 -0.66 18.98 -11.23
C THR A 101 -1.61 18.37 -10.18
N ARG A 102 -1.15 18.16 -8.94
CA ARG A 102 -1.99 17.61 -7.86
C ARG A 102 -3.19 18.48 -7.52
N THR A 103 -3.03 19.80 -7.56
CA THR A 103 -4.10 20.78 -7.25
C THR A 103 -4.89 21.20 -8.49
N ASN A 104 -4.60 20.61 -9.66
CA ASN A 104 -5.19 20.96 -10.95
C ASN A 104 -4.91 22.40 -11.39
N ASP A 105 -3.81 23.01 -10.92
CA ASP A 105 -3.33 24.32 -11.39
C ASP A 105 -2.35 24.14 -12.55
N LEU A 106 -2.88 23.65 -13.68
CA LEU A 106 -2.06 23.35 -14.86
C LEU A 106 -1.47 24.61 -15.51
N GLU A 107 -2.07 25.78 -15.27
CA GLU A 107 -1.54 27.06 -15.77
C GLU A 107 -0.26 27.44 -15.02
N ALA A 108 -0.24 27.31 -13.70
CA ALA A 108 0.99 27.53 -12.92
C ALA A 108 2.08 26.54 -13.30
N ALA A 109 1.73 25.26 -13.54
CA ALA A 109 2.70 24.26 -14.02
C ALA A 109 3.32 24.66 -15.38
N ARG A 110 2.51 25.13 -16.35
CA ARG A 110 2.99 25.59 -17.65
C ARG A 110 3.93 26.80 -17.54
N ARG A 111 3.53 27.81 -16.73
CA ARG A 111 4.38 28.97 -16.47
C ARG A 111 5.72 28.58 -15.87
N ALA A 112 5.71 27.76 -14.82
CA ALA A 112 6.93 27.30 -14.17
C ALA A 112 7.88 26.57 -15.14
N LEU A 113 7.34 25.71 -16.01
CA LEU A 113 8.13 25.04 -17.04
C LEU A 113 8.71 26.03 -18.06
N ALA A 114 7.92 27.02 -18.52
CA ALA A 114 8.36 28.02 -19.50
C ALA A 114 9.45 28.95 -18.93
N GLU A 115 9.37 29.24 -17.61
CA GLU A 115 10.34 30.07 -16.89
C GLU A 115 11.57 29.28 -16.40
N GLY A 116 11.62 27.95 -16.63
CA GLY A 116 12.71 27.10 -16.16
C GLY A 116 12.73 26.88 -14.62
N VAL A 117 11.60 27.13 -13.94
CA VAL A 117 11.47 26.91 -12.50
C VAL A 117 11.37 25.42 -12.24
N GLY A 118 12.22 24.92 -11.34
CA GLY A 118 12.22 23.50 -10.95
C GLY A 118 10.94 23.10 -10.22
N LEU A 119 10.16 22.17 -10.78
CA LEU A 119 9.01 21.56 -10.12
C LEU A 119 9.46 20.43 -9.18
N ASN A 120 8.69 20.18 -8.12
CA ASN A 120 8.95 19.13 -7.12
C ASN A 120 8.48 17.74 -7.55
N GLY A 121 8.13 17.51 -8.81
CA GLY A 121 7.67 16.26 -9.39
C GLY A 121 7.48 16.35 -10.88
N TYR A 122 6.95 15.30 -11.49
CA TYR A 122 6.75 15.21 -12.94
C TYR A 122 5.36 15.76 -13.34
N PRO A 123 5.28 16.77 -14.21
CA PRO A 123 4.01 17.42 -14.60
C PRO A 123 3.33 16.66 -15.76
N ILE A 124 2.85 15.44 -15.52
CA ILE A 124 2.30 14.53 -16.53
C ILE A 124 1.16 15.14 -17.36
N ALA A 125 0.33 15.99 -16.75
CA ALA A 125 -0.80 16.64 -17.42
C ALA A 125 -0.41 17.89 -18.21
N THR A 126 0.84 18.35 -18.07
CA THR A 126 1.35 19.58 -18.72
C THR A 126 2.31 19.25 -19.85
N HIS A 127 3.14 18.21 -19.70
CA HIS A 127 3.97 17.75 -20.80
C HIS A 127 3.13 17.20 -21.97
N PRO A 128 3.56 17.39 -23.23
CA PRO A 128 2.97 16.70 -24.37
C PRO A 128 2.96 15.17 -24.15
N VAL A 129 1.89 14.52 -24.57
CA VAL A 129 1.73 13.06 -24.43
C VAL A 129 2.94 12.29 -24.99
N ASP A 130 3.45 12.69 -26.16
CA ASP A 130 4.58 12.03 -26.80
C ASP A 130 5.89 12.19 -26.02
N THR A 131 6.05 13.29 -25.28
CA THR A 131 7.18 13.49 -24.36
C THR A 131 7.16 12.44 -23.27
N THR A 132 6.03 12.23 -22.58
CA THR A 132 5.92 11.21 -21.53
C THR A 132 6.00 9.79 -22.11
N ARG A 133 5.43 9.54 -23.30
CA ARG A 133 5.62 8.27 -24.01
C ARG A 133 7.09 7.99 -24.31
N ALA A 134 7.87 9.01 -24.68
CA ALA A 134 9.31 8.87 -24.90
C ALA A 134 10.08 8.56 -23.59
N VAL A 135 9.65 9.12 -22.46
CA VAL A 135 10.18 8.75 -21.12
C VAL A 135 10.00 7.27 -20.85
N LEU A 136 8.84 6.70 -21.17
CA LEU A 136 8.48 5.31 -20.87
C LEU A 136 9.02 4.30 -21.88
N ARG A 137 9.28 4.71 -23.13
CA ARG A 137 9.63 3.82 -24.24
C ARG A 137 10.87 2.98 -23.97
N GLY A 138 10.71 1.62 -24.02
CA GLY A 138 11.77 0.65 -23.77
C GLY A 138 12.20 0.55 -22.30
N ILE A 139 11.44 1.16 -21.38
CA ILE A 139 11.64 1.07 -19.92
C ILE A 139 10.43 0.40 -19.27
N ALA A 140 9.23 0.95 -19.43
CA ALA A 140 8.00 0.41 -18.87
C ALA A 140 7.51 -0.77 -19.71
N ASP A 141 7.35 -1.93 -19.05
CA ASP A 141 6.83 -3.17 -19.65
C ASP A 141 6.23 -4.08 -18.56
N ALA A 142 5.81 -5.31 -18.92
CA ALA A 142 5.25 -6.29 -17.98
C ALA A 142 6.25 -6.79 -16.91
N ARG A 143 7.55 -6.55 -17.06
CA ARG A 143 8.62 -6.88 -16.10
C ARG A 143 9.05 -5.68 -15.27
N PHE A 144 8.66 -4.48 -15.67
CA PHE A 144 8.91 -3.24 -14.93
C PHE A 144 7.72 -2.30 -15.12
N PRO A 145 6.57 -2.58 -14.49
CA PRO A 145 5.40 -1.71 -14.55
C PRO A 145 5.66 -0.41 -13.78
N VAL A 146 4.98 0.67 -14.20
CA VAL A 146 5.15 2.00 -13.64
C VAL A 146 3.84 2.49 -13.03
N GLN A 147 3.90 2.98 -11.78
CA GLN A 147 2.78 3.57 -11.07
C GLN A 147 2.93 5.10 -11.03
N VAL A 148 1.83 5.81 -11.27
CA VAL A 148 1.74 7.27 -11.08
C VAL A 148 1.28 7.55 -9.65
N ARG A 149 1.99 8.45 -8.94
CA ARG A 149 1.70 8.85 -7.57
C ARG A 149 1.42 10.33 -7.48
N HIS A 150 0.34 10.72 -6.79
CA HIS A 150 -0.07 12.12 -6.81
C HIS A 150 -0.46 12.69 -5.43
N GLY A 151 -1.64 12.56 -4.89
CA GLY A 151 -2.12 13.22 -3.67
C GLY A 151 -3.26 14.20 -3.96
N SER A 152 -3.98 13.99 -5.07
CA SER A 152 -5.08 14.85 -5.47
C SER A 152 -6.42 14.35 -4.94
N ALA A 153 -7.21 15.23 -4.33
CA ALA A 153 -8.60 14.96 -3.99
C ALA A 153 -9.50 14.85 -5.25
N MET A 154 -9.07 15.45 -6.37
CA MET A 154 -9.82 15.54 -7.63
C MET A 154 -8.99 14.98 -8.79
N PRO A 155 -8.78 13.63 -8.88
CA PRO A 155 -7.75 13.05 -9.74
C PRO A 155 -8.15 12.84 -11.20
N GLU A 156 -9.35 13.18 -11.64
CA GLU A 156 -9.87 12.84 -12.97
C GLU A 156 -8.93 13.26 -14.12
N HIS A 157 -8.37 14.48 -14.07
CA HIS A 157 -7.41 14.98 -15.07
C HIS A 157 -6.08 14.19 -15.06
N ILE A 158 -5.64 13.73 -13.89
CA ILE A 158 -4.43 12.90 -13.73
C ILE A 158 -4.68 11.52 -14.34
N VAL A 159 -5.84 10.90 -14.04
CA VAL A 159 -6.21 9.60 -14.60
C VAL A 159 -6.29 9.68 -16.13
N ARG A 160 -6.90 10.73 -16.69
CA ARG A 160 -6.90 10.95 -18.15
C ARG A 160 -5.49 11.07 -18.71
N ALA A 161 -4.59 11.80 -18.03
CA ALA A 161 -3.22 12.01 -18.49
C ALA A 161 -2.40 10.70 -18.44
N LEU A 162 -2.50 9.90 -17.38
CA LEU A 162 -1.77 8.63 -17.28
C LEU A 162 -2.27 7.61 -18.32
N LEU A 163 -3.59 7.52 -18.56
CA LEU A 163 -4.15 6.64 -19.57
C LEU A 163 -3.74 7.07 -20.99
N ALA A 164 -3.67 8.36 -21.27
CA ALA A 164 -3.23 8.89 -22.57
C ALA A 164 -1.79 8.48 -22.92
N VAL A 165 -0.94 8.22 -21.93
CA VAL A 165 0.45 7.76 -22.16
C VAL A 165 0.61 6.24 -22.06
N GLY A 166 -0.47 5.50 -21.83
CA GLY A 166 -0.48 4.03 -21.76
C GLY A 166 -0.14 3.47 -20.38
N LEU A 167 -0.28 4.26 -19.31
CA LEU A 167 -0.17 3.78 -17.93
C LEU A 167 -1.57 3.51 -17.38
N ASP A 168 -1.68 2.51 -16.49
CA ASP A 168 -2.95 2.06 -15.90
C ASP A 168 -2.85 1.80 -14.39
N ALA A 169 -1.74 2.19 -13.75
CA ALA A 169 -1.54 2.02 -12.31
C ALA A 169 -1.37 3.37 -11.61
N THR A 170 -2.16 3.60 -10.53
CA THR A 170 -2.07 4.80 -9.70
C THR A 170 -2.47 4.50 -8.25
N GLU A 171 -2.50 5.55 -7.41
CA GLU A 171 -2.80 5.44 -5.98
C GLU A 171 -3.71 6.56 -5.50
N GLY A 172 -4.26 6.39 -4.30
CA GLY A 172 -5.03 7.39 -3.57
C GLY A 172 -6.36 6.86 -3.09
N GLY A 173 -7.29 7.75 -2.81
CA GLY A 173 -8.64 7.42 -2.39
C GLY A 173 -9.44 8.66 -2.02
N PRO A 174 -10.78 8.54 -1.98
CA PRO A 174 -11.65 9.68 -1.74
C PRO A 174 -11.48 10.31 -0.35
N VAL A 175 -11.05 9.53 0.65
CA VAL A 175 -10.80 9.98 2.02
C VAL A 175 -9.33 10.36 2.18
N SER A 176 -8.44 9.44 1.84
CA SER A 176 -7.02 9.54 2.14
C SER A 176 -6.30 10.66 1.36
N TYR A 177 -6.78 11.02 0.18
CA TYR A 177 -6.26 12.15 -0.59
C TYR A 177 -7.09 13.42 -0.46
N CYS A 178 -8.25 13.37 0.19
CA CYS A 178 -9.07 14.54 0.48
C CYS A 178 -8.69 15.17 1.83
N LEU A 179 -8.89 14.43 2.93
CA LEU A 179 -8.83 14.99 4.29
C LEU A 179 -7.48 15.60 4.67
N PRO A 180 -6.33 14.92 4.42
CA PRO A 180 -5.04 15.49 4.82
C PRO A 180 -4.50 16.57 3.87
N TYR A 181 -4.91 16.56 2.61
CA TYR A 181 -4.21 17.30 1.55
C TYR A 181 -5.03 18.41 0.89
N SER A 182 -6.33 18.51 1.16
CA SER A 182 -7.18 19.49 0.50
C SER A 182 -8.18 20.14 1.46
N ARG A 183 -8.98 21.07 0.93
CA ARG A 183 -10.19 21.62 1.55
C ARG A 183 -11.43 21.32 0.72
N THR A 184 -11.28 20.46 -0.30
CA THR A 184 -12.37 19.99 -1.13
C THR A 184 -13.39 19.27 -0.26
N PRO A 185 -14.70 19.58 -0.34
CA PRO A 185 -15.71 18.82 0.36
C PRO A 185 -15.62 17.32 0.05
N LEU A 186 -15.70 16.47 1.07
CA LEU A 186 -15.52 15.01 0.91
C LEU A 186 -16.52 14.43 -0.13
N ARG A 187 -17.75 14.93 -0.19
CA ARG A 187 -18.74 14.51 -1.20
C ARG A 187 -18.28 14.76 -2.64
N GLU A 188 -17.51 15.84 -2.87
CA GLU A 188 -16.97 16.18 -4.18
C GLU A 188 -15.78 15.28 -4.52
N ALA A 189 -14.90 15.03 -3.54
CA ALA A 189 -13.81 14.06 -3.68
C ALA A 189 -14.35 12.67 -4.00
N VAL A 190 -15.35 12.16 -3.28
CA VAL A 190 -16.03 10.89 -3.57
C VAL A 190 -16.58 10.85 -5.00
N THR A 191 -17.20 11.93 -5.46
CA THR A 191 -17.71 11.99 -6.83
C THR A 191 -16.60 11.94 -7.89
N ALA A 192 -15.51 12.67 -7.68
CA ALA A 192 -14.35 12.70 -8.59
C ALA A 192 -13.62 11.34 -8.61
N TRP A 193 -13.45 10.72 -7.44
CA TRP A 193 -12.83 9.40 -7.33
C TRP A 193 -13.69 8.30 -7.98
N ARG A 194 -15.03 8.35 -7.83
CA ARG A 194 -15.93 7.45 -8.55
C ARG A 194 -15.68 7.49 -10.05
N ARG A 195 -15.73 8.70 -10.66
CA ARG A 195 -15.48 8.88 -12.10
C ARG A 195 -14.09 8.39 -12.51
N SER A 196 -13.10 8.60 -11.67
CA SER A 196 -11.74 8.15 -11.91
C SER A 196 -11.61 6.63 -11.88
N CYS A 197 -12.28 5.96 -10.95
CA CYS A 197 -12.34 4.49 -10.90
C CYS A 197 -13.06 3.92 -12.12
N GLU A 198 -14.23 4.48 -12.49
CA GLU A 198 -14.99 4.08 -13.67
C GLU A 198 -14.18 4.25 -14.96
N LEU A 199 -13.42 5.35 -15.07
CA LEU A 199 -12.54 5.61 -16.21
C LEU A 199 -11.38 4.61 -16.28
N LEU A 200 -10.73 4.27 -15.16
CA LEU A 200 -9.73 3.22 -15.09
C LEU A 200 -10.34 1.86 -15.46
N ALA A 201 -11.48 1.51 -14.85
CA ALA A 201 -12.15 0.24 -15.07
C ALA A 201 -12.55 0.03 -16.54
N SER A 202 -12.97 1.08 -17.26
CA SER A 202 -13.35 1.01 -18.68
C SER A 202 -12.21 0.57 -19.58
N THR A 203 -10.94 0.76 -19.19
CA THR A 203 -9.79 0.33 -20.00
C THR A 203 -9.66 -1.19 -20.11
N ARG A 204 -10.32 -1.96 -19.25
CA ARG A 204 -10.37 -3.42 -19.30
C ARG A 204 -11.00 -3.93 -20.60
N GLU A 205 -11.93 -3.17 -21.19
CA GLU A 205 -12.54 -3.48 -22.49
C GLU A 205 -11.50 -3.53 -23.63
N TYR A 206 -10.37 -2.85 -23.43
CA TYR A 206 -9.24 -2.81 -24.37
C TYR A 206 -8.06 -3.69 -23.93
N GLY A 207 -8.28 -4.60 -22.97
CA GLY A 207 -7.28 -5.58 -22.51
C GLY A 207 -6.28 -5.02 -21.49
N ALA A 208 -6.47 -3.82 -20.96
CA ALA A 208 -5.66 -3.31 -19.86
C ALA A 208 -6.02 -4.00 -18.52
N SER A 209 -5.10 -3.97 -17.57
CA SER A 209 -5.29 -4.50 -16.21
C SER A 209 -5.04 -3.40 -15.18
N PRO A 210 -5.96 -2.41 -15.09
CA PRO A 210 -5.76 -1.24 -14.24
C PRO A 210 -5.61 -1.64 -12.77
N HIS A 211 -4.66 -0.99 -12.09
CA HIS A 211 -4.37 -1.22 -10.68
C HIS A 211 -4.51 0.08 -9.87
N LEU A 212 -5.25 0.01 -8.77
CA LEU A 212 -5.43 1.15 -7.88
C LEU A 212 -5.04 0.79 -6.45
N GLU A 213 -4.15 1.60 -5.87
CA GLU A 213 -3.68 1.48 -4.50
C GLU A 213 -4.43 2.42 -3.58
N THR A 214 -4.90 1.93 -2.42
CA THR A 214 -5.42 2.81 -1.37
C THR A 214 -4.30 3.62 -0.74
N PHE A 215 -4.64 4.76 -0.13
CA PHE A 215 -3.68 5.54 0.66
C PHE A 215 -4.11 5.67 2.13
N GLY A 216 -5.16 4.97 2.53
CA GLY A 216 -5.74 5.01 3.88
C GLY A 216 -4.75 4.72 4.99
N GLY A 217 -3.78 3.84 4.74
CA GLY A 217 -2.70 3.53 5.68
C GLY A 217 -1.72 4.68 5.96
N CYS A 218 -1.77 5.77 5.19
CA CYS A 218 -0.89 6.93 5.36
C CYS A 218 -1.61 8.16 5.91
N LEU A 219 -2.90 8.04 6.27
CA LEU A 219 -3.70 9.11 6.86
C LEU A 219 -3.04 9.67 8.12
N MET A 220 -2.65 10.96 8.09
CA MET A 220 -2.01 11.63 9.23
C MET A 220 -0.91 10.81 9.92
N GLY A 221 -0.31 9.96 9.18
CA GLY A 221 0.78 9.00 9.27
C GLY A 221 1.27 8.59 10.64
N GLN A 222 1.62 9.49 11.52
CA GLN A 222 2.35 9.15 12.74
C GLN A 222 1.54 9.15 14.03
N LEU A 223 0.27 9.56 14.01
CA LEU A 223 -0.59 9.63 15.20
C LEU A 223 -2.01 9.10 14.96
N CYS A 224 -2.22 8.36 13.89
CA CYS A 224 -3.47 7.70 13.58
C CYS A 224 -3.39 6.23 13.98
N PRO A 225 -4.23 5.73 14.90
CA PRO A 225 -4.18 4.34 15.33
C PRO A 225 -4.39 3.35 14.19
N PRO A 226 -3.75 2.18 14.26
CA PRO A 226 -3.80 1.18 13.20
C PRO A 226 -5.20 0.76 12.78
N SER A 227 -6.12 0.62 13.73
CA SER A 227 -7.51 0.21 13.45
C SER A 227 -8.23 1.16 12.48
N LEU A 228 -8.03 2.48 12.63
CA LEU A 228 -8.61 3.47 11.73
C LEU A 228 -7.91 3.46 10.36
N LEU A 229 -6.58 3.32 10.31
CA LEU A 229 -5.83 3.20 9.05
C LEU A 229 -6.31 1.99 8.24
N ILE A 230 -6.50 0.84 8.91
CA ILE A 230 -7.01 -0.39 8.31
C ILE A 230 -8.45 -0.17 7.80
N ALA A 231 -9.32 0.40 8.64
CA ALA A 231 -10.72 0.62 8.27
C ALA A 231 -10.84 1.50 7.03
N VAL A 232 -10.12 2.62 6.96
CA VAL A 232 -10.15 3.50 5.79
C VAL A 232 -9.55 2.82 4.57
N SER A 233 -8.44 2.08 4.71
CA SER A 233 -7.81 1.37 3.60
C SER A 233 -8.75 0.30 3.00
N VAL A 234 -9.44 -0.47 3.85
CA VAL A 234 -10.43 -1.47 3.41
C VAL A 234 -11.65 -0.80 2.75
N LEU A 235 -12.19 0.26 3.36
CA LEU A 235 -13.34 0.97 2.81
C LEU A 235 -13.03 1.63 1.46
N GLU A 236 -11.83 2.18 1.27
CA GLU A 236 -11.41 2.69 -0.04
C GLU A 236 -11.27 1.57 -1.07
N ALA A 237 -10.74 0.39 -0.70
CA ALA A 237 -10.65 -0.75 -1.60
C ALA A 237 -12.04 -1.30 -1.99
N LEU A 238 -13.00 -1.33 -1.05
CA LEU A 238 -14.40 -1.66 -1.33
C LEU A 238 -15.04 -0.63 -2.27
N PHE A 239 -14.74 0.64 -2.09
CA PHE A 239 -15.17 1.70 -3.00
C PHE A 239 -14.61 1.47 -4.41
N PHE A 240 -13.33 1.13 -4.56
CA PHE A 240 -12.72 0.83 -5.86
C PHE A 240 -13.38 -0.38 -6.54
N ARG A 241 -13.59 -1.46 -5.78
CA ARG A 241 -14.33 -2.64 -6.25
C ARG A 241 -15.73 -2.29 -6.73
N GLN A 242 -16.48 -1.48 -5.97
CA GLN A 242 -17.84 -1.05 -6.32
C GLN A 242 -17.88 -0.28 -7.66
N HIS A 243 -16.78 0.39 -8.02
CA HIS A 243 -16.63 1.14 -9.27
C HIS A 243 -15.80 0.41 -10.34
N GLY A 244 -15.74 -0.95 -10.27
CA GLY A 244 -15.29 -1.81 -11.36
C GLY A 244 -13.80 -2.18 -11.36
N LEU A 245 -13.03 -1.80 -10.35
CA LEU A 245 -11.63 -2.24 -10.22
C LEU A 245 -11.57 -3.69 -9.71
N THR A 246 -10.74 -4.50 -10.38
CA THR A 246 -10.52 -5.91 -10.05
C THR A 246 -9.08 -6.20 -9.61
N SER A 247 -8.22 -5.18 -9.55
CA SER A 247 -6.86 -5.28 -9.02
C SER A 247 -6.57 -4.06 -8.15
N VAL A 248 -6.29 -4.30 -6.86
CA VAL A 248 -6.06 -3.25 -5.87
C VAL A 248 -4.88 -3.59 -4.96
N SER A 249 -4.30 -2.58 -4.32
CA SER A 249 -3.44 -2.80 -3.17
C SER A 249 -3.90 -1.98 -1.97
N LEU A 250 -3.79 -2.59 -0.79
CA LEU A 250 -4.16 -1.95 0.46
C LEU A 250 -2.91 -1.50 1.19
N SER A 251 -2.85 -0.22 1.53
CA SER A 251 -1.67 0.38 2.12
C SER A 251 -1.73 0.46 3.64
N TYR A 252 -0.58 0.34 4.26
CA TYR A 252 -0.32 0.66 5.65
C TYR A 252 1.02 1.39 5.77
N ALA A 253 1.15 2.37 6.65
CA ALA A 253 2.41 3.05 6.92
C ALA A 253 3.00 2.58 8.24
N GLN A 254 4.29 2.26 8.24
CA GLN A 254 5.05 1.96 9.46
C GLN A 254 4.82 3.06 10.51
N GLN A 255 4.55 2.65 11.75
CA GLN A 255 4.33 3.52 12.89
C GLN A 255 5.52 3.44 13.89
N ALA A 256 5.25 3.63 15.16
CA ALA A 256 6.29 3.74 16.19
C ALA A 256 6.59 2.41 16.92
N ASP A 257 5.64 1.47 17.02
CA ASP A 257 5.84 0.15 17.62
C ASP A 257 5.78 -0.96 16.55
N PRO A 258 6.88 -1.69 16.33
CA PRO A 258 6.94 -2.73 15.28
C PRO A 258 5.97 -3.91 15.50
N ARG A 259 5.59 -4.21 16.75
CA ARG A 259 4.66 -5.31 17.06
C ARG A 259 3.23 -4.91 16.73
N GLN A 260 2.86 -3.66 17.07
CA GLN A 260 1.57 -3.10 16.70
C GLN A 260 1.43 -2.99 15.16
N ASP A 261 2.51 -2.62 14.46
CA ASP A 261 2.55 -2.59 13.00
C ASP A 261 2.40 -3.99 12.38
N GLU A 262 3.03 -5.01 12.95
CA GLU A 262 2.97 -6.38 12.48
C GLU A 262 1.57 -6.97 12.64
N GLU A 263 0.92 -6.76 13.79
CA GLU A 263 -0.50 -7.09 14.01
C GLU A 263 -1.39 -6.39 12.99
N ALA A 264 -1.20 -5.07 12.80
CA ALA A 264 -1.99 -4.26 11.89
C ALA A 264 -1.93 -4.73 10.43
N LEU A 265 -0.74 -5.05 9.95
CA LEU A 265 -0.53 -5.56 8.58
C LEU A 265 -1.18 -6.92 8.38
N THR A 266 -1.12 -7.79 9.38
CA THR A 266 -1.76 -9.11 9.34
C THR A 266 -3.27 -9.00 9.33
N VAL A 267 -3.82 -8.13 10.18
CA VAL A 267 -5.26 -7.83 10.21
C VAL A 267 -5.71 -7.25 8.87
N LEU A 268 -4.95 -6.30 8.31
CA LEU A 268 -5.25 -5.71 7.01
C LEU A 268 -5.31 -6.78 5.90
N GLY A 269 -4.34 -7.68 5.86
CA GLY A 269 -4.30 -8.78 4.88
C GLY A 269 -5.48 -9.75 5.03
N ARG A 270 -5.86 -10.07 6.26
CA ARG A 270 -7.01 -10.95 6.56
C ARG A 270 -8.33 -10.30 6.16
N LEU A 271 -8.57 -9.05 6.56
CA LEU A 271 -9.78 -8.31 6.22
C LEU A 271 -9.90 -8.10 4.71
N ALA A 272 -8.79 -7.86 4.00
CA ALA A 272 -8.78 -7.79 2.55
C ALA A 272 -9.21 -9.11 1.91
N GLY A 273 -8.68 -10.25 2.38
CA GLY A 273 -9.07 -11.56 1.88
C GLY A 273 -10.55 -11.91 2.12
N GLU A 274 -11.11 -11.47 3.24
CA GLU A 274 -12.52 -11.71 3.58
C GLU A 274 -13.48 -10.79 2.80
N LEU A 275 -13.16 -9.49 2.67
CA LEU A 275 -14.09 -8.49 2.15
C LEU A 275 -13.92 -8.25 0.64
N LEU A 276 -12.82 -8.71 0.04
CA LEU A 276 -12.50 -8.55 -1.39
C LEU A 276 -12.19 -9.91 -2.06
N PRO A 277 -13.05 -10.95 -1.90
CA PRO A 277 -12.73 -12.32 -2.36
C PRO A 277 -12.66 -12.44 -3.88
N ASP A 278 -13.23 -11.51 -4.62
CA ASP A 278 -13.32 -11.45 -6.09
C ASP A 278 -12.38 -10.39 -6.71
N VAL A 279 -11.47 -9.82 -5.92
CA VAL A 279 -10.52 -8.79 -6.36
C VAL A 279 -9.09 -9.28 -6.12
N ASP A 280 -8.24 -9.21 -7.14
CA ASP A 280 -6.80 -9.42 -6.98
C ASP A 280 -6.23 -8.33 -6.07
N HIS A 281 -5.66 -8.74 -4.92
CA HIS A 281 -5.16 -7.76 -3.98
C HIS A 281 -3.82 -8.15 -3.34
N HIS A 282 -3.11 -7.14 -2.86
CA HIS A 282 -1.92 -7.32 -2.03
C HIS A 282 -1.79 -6.17 -1.03
N VAL A 283 -1.06 -6.43 0.06
CA VAL A 283 -0.72 -5.41 1.04
C VAL A 283 0.60 -4.73 0.67
N VAL A 284 0.63 -3.41 0.79
CA VAL A 284 1.82 -2.59 0.62
C VAL A 284 2.15 -1.85 1.92
N LEU A 285 3.41 -1.96 2.34
CA LEU A 285 3.93 -1.19 3.46
C LEU A 285 4.62 0.08 2.94
N TYR A 286 4.32 1.21 3.56
CA TYR A 286 5.08 2.45 3.40
C TYR A 286 6.10 2.55 4.53
N ALA A 287 7.38 2.77 4.22
CA ALA A 287 8.32 3.20 5.22
C ALA A 287 7.80 4.45 5.93
N TYR A 288 8.17 4.63 7.20
CA TYR A 288 7.62 5.65 8.10
C TYR A 288 7.33 7.01 7.44
N MET A 289 6.11 7.52 7.58
CA MET A 289 5.63 8.71 6.88
C MET A 289 5.66 9.99 7.75
N GLY A 290 6.10 9.90 9.01
CA GLY A 290 6.18 11.02 9.94
C GLY A 290 7.51 11.76 9.91
N VAL A 291 7.87 12.38 11.04
CA VAL A 291 9.13 13.12 11.22
C VAL A 291 10.31 12.15 11.16
N PHE A 292 11.11 12.28 10.11
CA PHE A 292 12.14 11.30 9.75
C PHE A 292 13.44 11.52 10.53
N PRO A 293 14.27 10.47 10.82
CA PRO A 293 15.57 10.62 11.45
C PRO A 293 16.48 11.59 10.71
N ARG A 294 17.24 12.39 11.45
CA ARG A 294 18.16 13.37 10.87
C ARG A 294 19.51 12.75 10.51
N SER A 295 19.94 11.75 11.28
CA SER A 295 21.18 11.05 10.99
C SER A 295 21.00 10.05 9.84
N PRO A 296 21.96 9.94 8.91
CA PRO A 296 21.91 8.93 7.85
C PRO A 296 21.84 7.50 8.41
N GLY A 297 22.49 7.25 9.56
CA GLY A 297 22.45 5.97 10.26
C GLY A 297 21.04 5.62 10.76
N GLY A 298 20.39 6.57 11.44
CA GLY A 298 19.02 6.40 11.93
C GLY A 298 18.02 6.19 10.80
N ALA A 299 18.13 6.97 9.73
CA ALA A 299 17.30 6.83 8.55
C ALA A 299 17.46 5.46 7.86
N ARG A 300 18.71 4.93 7.79
CA ARG A 300 18.98 3.60 7.25
C ARG A 300 18.40 2.51 8.13
N LEU A 301 18.60 2.56 9.45
CA LEU A 301 18.04 1.59 10.41
C LEU A 301 16.50 1.54 10.32
N LEU A 302 15.84 2.69 10.21
CA LEU A 302 14.38 2.78 10.07
C LEU A 302 13.91 2.09 8.78
N LEU A 303 14.61 2.27 7.67
CA LEU A 303 14.30 1.62 6.40
C LEU A 303 14.54 0.10 6.46
N GLU A 304 15.64 -0.34 7.05
CA GLU A 304 15.94 -1.77 7.23
C GLU A 304 14.86 -2.44 8.10
N ASP A 305 14.43 -1.79 9.20
CA ASP A 305 13.36 -2.29 10.06
C ASP A 305 12.02 -2.34 9.32
N ALA A 306 11.72 -1.37 8.42
CA ALA A 306 10.54 -1.43 7.56
C ALA A 306 10.59 -2.64 6.60
N ALA A 307 11.75 -2.93 6.01
CA ALA A 307 11.91 -4.07 5.10
C ALA A 307 11.74 -5.41 5.84
N ARG A 308 12.31 -5.54 7.04
CA ARG A 308 12.12 -6.71 7.91
C ARG A 308 10.65 -6.87 8.33
N LEU A 309 10.00 -5.78 8.72
CA LEU A 309 8.57 -5.77 9.06
C LEU A 309 7.72 -6.23 7.87
N ALA A 310 7.97 -5.73 6.66
CA ALA A 310 7.26 -6.13 5.46
C ALA A 310 7.33 -7.65 5.22
N VAL A 311 8.51 -8.25 5.43
CA VAL A 311 8.72 -9.69 5.29
C VAL A 311 7.94 -10.47 6.37
N ARG A 312 8.08 -10.10 7.65
CA ARG A 312 7.41 -10.80 8.75
C ARG A 312 5.89 -10.75 8.64
N ALA A 313 5.36 -9.58 8.26
CA ALA A 313 3.92 -9.37 8.13
C ALA A 313 3.33 -9.82 6.77
N GLY A 314 4.14 -10.35 5.85
CA GLY A 314 3.70 -10.85 4.55
C GLY A 314 3.26 -9.77 3.55
N ALA A 315 3.70 -8.51 3.72
CA ALA A 315 3.48 -7.48 2.72
C ALA A 315 4.23 -7.83 1.41
N ALA A 316 3.57 -7.62 0.27
CA ALA A 316 4.14 -7.96 -1.04
C ALA A 316 5.04 -6.86 -1.59
N ARG A 317 4.86 -5.62 -1.12
CA ARG A 317 5.58 -4.45 -1.62
C ARG A 317 5.92 -3.48 -0.48
N LEU A 318 7.08 -2.82 -0.60
CA LEU A 318 7.54 -1.76 0.30
C LEU A 318 7.83 -0.49 -0.49
N ILE A 319 7.21 0.62 -0.09
CA ILE A 319 7.57 1.95 -0.60
C ILE A 319 8.67 2.51 0.29
N VAL A 320 9.87 2.66 -0.29
CA VAL A 320 11.05 3.09 0.45
C VAL A 320 11.14 4.60 0.63
N LYS A 321 11.88 5.02 1.64
CA LYS A 321 12.37 6.38 1.85
C LYS A 321 13.89 6.37 1.96
N THR A 322 14.50 7.52 1.73
CA THR A 322 15.96 7.66 1.68
C THR A 322 16.52 8.35 2.91
N THR A 323 17.83 8.31 3.08
CA THR A 323 18.52 9.06 4.14
C THR A 323 18.45 10.59 3.97
N ALA A 324 18.00 11.08 2.82
CA ALA A 324 17.81 12.50 2.56
C ALA A 324 16.44 13.04 2.98
N GLU A 325 15.51 12.18 3.35
CA GLU A 325 14.09 12.52 3.55
C GLU A 325 13.86 13.64 4.58
N ALA A 326 14.69 13.73 5.63
CA ALA A 326 14.59 14.79 6.63
C ALA A 326 15.08 16.15 6.13
N HIS A 327 15.76 16.23 4.98
CA HIS A 327 16.50 17.42 4.59
C HIS A 327 16.09 17.98 3.21
N ARG A 328 15.80 17.12 2.24
CA ARG A 328 15.59 17.52 0.85
C ARG A 328 14.98 16.41 -0.01
N ILE A 329 14.61 16.73 -1.23
CA ILE A 329 14.21 15.76 -2.25
C ILE A 329 15.42 14.86 -2.58
N PRO A 330 15.24 13.52 -2.56
CA PRO A 330 16.32 12.58 -2.84
C PRO A 330 16.81 12.64 -4.29
N THR A 331 18.09 12.37 -4.47
CA THR A 331 18.70 12.10 -5.78
C THR A 331 18.36 10.69 -6.28
N VAL A 332 18.59 10.40 -7.56
CA VAL A 332 18.46 9.05 -8.12
C VAL A 332 19.35 8.05 -7.37
N GLY A 333 20.62 8.40 -7.14
CA GLY A 333 21.56 7.53 -6.43
C GLY A 333 21.15 7.22 -4.99
N GLU A 334 20.49 8.16 -4.29
CA GLU A 334 19.95 7.90 -2.95
C GLU A 334 18.73 6.98 -2.98
N ASN A 335 17.87 7.13 -3.99
CA ASN A 335 16.77 6.18 -4.20
C ASN A 335 17.29 4.77 -4.49
N LEU A 336 18.30 4.62 -5.35
CA LEU A 336 18.91 3.31 -5.64
C LEU A 336 19.45 2.65 -4.38
N ARG A 337 20.28 3.36 -3.61
CA ARG A 337 20.79 2.84 -2.34
C ARG A 337 19.70 2.43 -1.36
N ALA A 338 18.58 3.18 -1.31
CA ALA A 338 17.46 2.82 -0.45
C ALA A 338 16.76 1.54 -0.93
N LEU A 339 16.57 1.37 -2.24
CA LEU A 339 15.99 0.15 -2.83
C LEU A 339 16.85 -1.07 -2.53
N GLU A 340 18.14 -0.99 -2.79
CA GLU A 340 19.10 -2.07 -2.56
C GLU A 340 19.25 -2.40 -1.07
N THR A 341 19.32 -1.39 -0.19
CA THR A 341 19.32 -1.58 1.27
C THR A 341 18.06 -2.31 1.75
N ALA A 342 16.90 -1.91 1.29
CA ALA A 342 15.64 -2.55 1.67
C ALA A 342 15.55 -3.98 1.14
N ALA A 343 15.98 -4.22 -0.10
CA ALA A 343 16.00 -5.57 -0.69
C ALA A 343 16.94 -6.51 0.06
N ALA A 344 18.15 -6.05 0.41
CA ALA A 344 19.12 -6.81 1.20
C ALA A 344 18.56 -7.14 2.60
N ALA A 345 18.02 -6.16 3.33
CA ALA A 345 17.41 -6.36 4.65
C ALA A 345 16.22 -7.35 4.61
N ALA A 346 15.42 -7.31 3.54
CA ALA A 346 14.34 -8.27 3.32
C ALA A 346 14.86 -9.69 3.03
N ALA A 347 15.93 -9.83 2.27
CA ALA A 347 16.57 -11.12 1.99
C ALA A 347 17.17 -11.71 3.28
N ASP A 348 17.86 -10.91 4.07
CA ASP A 348 18.44 -11.31 5.36
C ASP A 348 17.35 -11.80 6.33
N GLU A 349 16.21 -11.10 6.42
CA GLU A 349 15.11 -11.49 7.30
C GLU A 349 14.50 -12.82 6.86
N ARG A 350 14.35 -13.08 5.56
CA ARG A 350 13.87 -14.38 5.05
C ARG A 350 14.82 -15.53 5.29
N ALA A 351 16.13 -15.26 5.26
CA ALA A 351 17.15 -16.27 5.50
C ALA A 351 17.28 -16.64 6.99
N ARG A 352 16.67 -15.86 7.90
CA ARG A 352 16.69 -16.17 9.32
C ARG A 352 15.95 -17.48 9.58
N PRO A 353 16.54 -18.43 10.34
CA PRO A 353 15.83 -19.60 10.79
C PRO A 353 14.57 -19.16 11.55
N ALA A 354 13.42 -19.73 11.22
CA ALA A 354 12.22 -19.52 12.03
C ALA A 354 12.58 -19.84 13.48
N LEU A 355 12.55 -18.87 14.35
CA LEU A 355 12.88 -19.04 15.77
C LEU A 355 11.91 -20.09 16.33
N THR A 356 12.46 -21.30 16.52
CA THR A 356 11.86 -22.47 17.20
C THR A 356 10.43 -22.83 16.79
N ALA A 357 10.29 -23.95 16.09
CA ALA A 357 9.01 -24.64 15.95
C ALA A 357 8.42 -24.86 17.36
N GLY A 358 7.41 -24.06 17.76
CA GLY A 358 6.76 -24.13 19.07
C GLY A 358 6.70 -22.82 19.84
N ALA A 359 7.41 -21.75 19.46
CA ALA A 359 7.06 -20.41 19.96
C ALA A 359 5.72 -19.98 19.34
N PRO A 360 4.78 -19.43 20.11
CA PRO A 360 3.62 -18.77 19.52
C PRO A 360 4.16 -17.79 18.47
N GLY A 361 3.59 -17.85 17.25
CA GLY A 361 3.98 -16.92 16.18
C GLY A 361 3.96 -15.49 16.71
N PRO A 362 4.65 -14.53 16.08
CA PRO A 362 4.75 -13.15 16.55
C PRO A 362 3.39 -12.46 16.82
N TYR A 363 2.29 -13.07 16.44
CA TYR A 363 0.89 -12.62 16.56
C TYR A 363 0.15 -13.08 17.83
N ALA A 364 0.84 -13.54 18.85
CA ALA A 364 0.20 -14.03 20.06
C ALA A 364 -0.42 -12.93 20.94
N VAL A 365 -0.28 -11.66 20.58
CA VAL A 365 -0.86 -10.54 21.34
C VAL A 365 -1.94 -9.88 20.48
N ASP A 366 -3.19 -10.21 20.75
CA ASP A 366 -4.35 -9.44 20.25
C ASP A 366 -4.47 -8.17 21.10
N THR A 367 -4.20 -7.01 20.48
CA THR A 367 -4.34 -5.70 21.15
C THR A 367 -5.69 -5.04 20.86
N GLY A 368 -6.60 -5.73 20.19
CA GLY A 368 -7.94 -5.23 19.83
C GLY A 368 -8.02 -4.50 18.50
N ILE A 369 -6.93 -4.39 17.74
CA ILE A 369 -6.88 -3.70 16.44
C ILE A 369 -7.93 -4.25 15.48
N GLU A 370 -8.09 -5.58 15.41
CA GLU A 370 -9.06 -6.19 14.51
C GLU A 370 -10.49 -5.89 14.91
N ALA A 371 -10.80 -6.03 16.22
CA ALA A 371 -12.15 -5.77 16.73
C ALA A 371 -12.57 -4.32 16.46
N GLU A 372 -11.68 -3.36 16.71
CA GLU A 372 -11.90 -1.95 16.41
C GLU A 372 -12.08 -1.71 14.90
N ALA A 373 -11.20 -2.26 14.04
CA ALA A 373 -11.29 -2.09 12.59
C ALA A 373 -12.60 -2.65 12.04
N ARG A 374 -13.02 -3.85 12.49
CA ARG A 374 -14.29 -4.47 12.10
C ARG A 374 -15.48 -3.63 12.53
N ALA A 375 -15.47 -3.10 13.75
CA ALA A 375 -16.55 -2.23 14.25
C ALA A 375 -16.66 -0.94 13.41
N LEU A 376 -15.54 -0.31 13.07
CA LEU A 376 -15.53 0.87 12.21
C LEU A 376 -16.04 0.56 10.81
N ILE A 377 -15.54 -0.51 10.17
CA ILE A 377 -15.97 -0.92 8.82
C ILE A 377 -17.45 -1.27 8.82
N GLY A 378 -17.93 -2.08 9.76
CA GLY A 378 -19.32 -2.51 9.86
C GLY A 378 -20.26 -1.32 10.01
N ALA A 379 -19.97 -0.42 10.95
CA ALA A 379 -20.79 0.77 11.18
C ALA A 379 -20.87 1.71 9.96
N VAL A 380 -19.80 1.79 9.15
CA VAL A 380 -19.84 2.57 7.89
C VAL A 380 -20.71 1.88 6.85
N LEU A 381 -20.54 0.57 6.66
CA LEU A 381 -21.27 -0.19 5.64
C LEU A 381 -22.76 -0.30 5.93
N GLU A 382 -23.19 -0.17 7.19
CA GLU A 382 -24.60 -0.11 7.59
C GLU A 382 -25.29 1.22 7.21
N LEU A 383 -24.52 2.29 6.94
CA LEU A 383 -25.10 3.60 6.63
C LEU A 383 -25.68 3.72 5.21
N ASP A 384 -25.10 3.03 4.25
CA ASP A 384 -25.53 3.05 2.84
C ASP A 384 -24.90 1.88 2.06
N ALA A 385 -25.64 1.34 1.07
CA ALA A 385 -25.12 0.34 0.13
C ALA A 385 -24.07 0.92 -0.84
N ASP A 386 -24.10 2.23 -1.12
CA ASP A 386 -23.04 2.94 -1.84
C ASP A 386 -21.96 3.36 -0.86
N VAL A 387 -20.78 2.75 -1.00
CA VAL A 387 -19.65 2.98 -0.10
C VAL A 387 -19.22 4.44 -0.07
N GLY A 388 -19.30 5.15 -1.19
CA GLY A 388 -18.98 6.57 -1.25
C GLY A 388 -19.93 7.42 -0.40
N ARG A 389 -21.25 7.16 -0.50
CA ARG A 389 -22.25 7.83 0.36
C ARG A 389 -22.10 7.43 1.81
N ALA A 390 -21.82 6.15 2.07
CA ALA A 390 -21.54 5.64 3.42
C ALA A 390 -20.38 6.39 4.08
N LEU A 391 -19.28 6.59 3.37
CA LEU A 391 -18.11 7.36 3.84
C LEU A 391 -18.48 8.81 4.19
N VAL A 392 -19.20 9.50 3.30
CA VAL A 392 -19.66 10.89 3.57
C VAL A 392 -20.52 10.97 4.83
N ARG A 393 -21.47 10.04 4.98
CA ARG A 393 -22.35 9.96 6.17
C ARG A 393 -21.57 9.62 7.44
N ALA A 394 -20.59 8.70 7.35
CA ALA A 394 -19.78 8.29 8.47
C ALA A 394 -18.95 9.44 9.04
N PHE A 395 -18.31 10.25 8.18
CA PHE A 395 -17.59 11.44 8.61
C PHE A 395 -18.53 12.50 9.19
N ALA A 396 -19.69 12.73 8.56
CA ALA A 396 -20.70 13.67 9.07
C ALA A 396 -21.26 13.26 10.45
N ALA A 397 -21.41 11.96 10.72
CA ALA A 397 -21.85 11.43 12.00
C ALA A 397 -20.70 11.30 13.03
N GLY A 398 -19.45 11.42 12.61
CA GLY A 398 -18.27 11.18 13.42
C GLY A 398 -17.99 9.71 13.70
N TYR A 399 -18.52 8.77 12.89
CA TYR A 399 -18.21 7.34 12.96
C TYR A 399 -16.80 7.02 12.43
N LEU A 400 -16.28 7.91 11.57
CA LEU A 400 -14.87 8.03 11.24
C LEU A 400 -14.41 9.44 11.63
N ASP A 401 -13.32 9.53 12.38
CA ASP A 401 -12.77 10.79 12.85
C ASP A 401 -11.24 10.67 12.93
N VAL A 402 -10.55 11.32 11.99
CA VAL A 402 -9.09 11.26 11.89
C VAL A 402 -8.45 12.19 12.93
N PRO A 403 -7.68 11.66 13.88
CA PRO A 403 -7.03 12.47 14.90
C PRO A 403 -6.17 13.59 14.30
N TYR A 404 -6.25 14.77 14.89
CA TYR A 404 -5.47 15.97 14.49
C TYR A 404 -5.69 16.46 13.05
N CYS A 405 -6.65 15.90 12.32
CA CYS A 405 -7.03 16.37 10.99
C CYS A 405 -7.93 17.60 11.08
N LEU A 406 -7.55 18.67 10.37
CA LEU A 406 -8.24 19.97 10.39
C LEU A 406 -9.19 20.17 9.20
N HIS A 407 -9.54 19.11 8.48
CA HIS A 407 -10.49 19.19 7.37
C HIS A 407 -11.89 19.53 7.88
N PRO A 408 -12.67 20.40 7.18
CA PRO A 408 -14.00 20.80 7.62
C PRO A 408 -14.99 19.63 7.80
N ASP A 409 -14.85 18.57 6.99
CA ASP A 409 -15.72 17.38 7.05
C ASP A 409 -15.24 16.35 8.10
N ASN A 410 -14.14 16.60 8.81
CA ASN A 410 -13.67 15.75 9.91
C ASN A 410 -14.18 16.31 11.24
N ALA A 411 -14.77 15.47 12.10
CA ALA A 411 -15.34 15.90 13.37
C ALA A 411 -14.29 16.48 14.34
N GLY A 412 -13.05 15.99 14.28
CA GLY A 412 -11.92 16.48 15.05
C GLY A 412 -12.04 16.28 16.56
N ARG A 413 -12.78 15.26 17.01
CA ARG A 413 -13.01 14.91 18.42
C ARG A 413 -12.09 13.78 18.89
N ALA A 414 -11.65 12.92 17.97
CA ALA A 414 -10.73 11.83 18.25
C ALA A 414 -9.36 12.37 18.66
N ARG A 415 -8.77 11.74 19.69
CA ARG A 415 -7.42 12.08 20.19
C ARG A 415 -6.66 10.80 20.48
N THR A 416 -5.37 10.89 20.30
CA THR A 416 -4.46 9.77 20.53
C THR A 416 -3.26 10.21 21.34
N SER A 417 -2.59 9.25 21.92
CA SER A 417 -1.31 9.44 22.58
C SER A 417 -0.38 8.27 22.27
N LEU A 418 0.90 8.49 22.49
CA LEU A 418 1.92 7.48 22.36
C LEU A 418 2.25 6.94 23.75
N ALA A 419 2.15 5.63 23.92
CA ALA A 419 2.59 4.97 25.15
C ALA A 419 4.12 4.96 25.24
N PRO A 420 4.71 4.73 26.44
CA PRO A 420 6.17 4.67 26.60
C PRO A 420 6.86 3.59 25.73
N ASP A 421 6.14 2.52 25.37
CA ASP A 421 6.63 1.45 24.51
C ASP A 421 6.46 1.74 23.00
N GLY A 422 5.95 2.91 22.65
CA GLY A 422 5.75 3.33 21.26
C GLY A 422 4.38 3.01 20.68
N ARG A 423 3.50 2.28 21.38
CA ARG A 423 2.16 1.97 20.88
C ARG A 423 1.28 3.23 20.81
N LEU A 424 0.52 3.33 19.73
CA LEU A 424 -0.53 4.35 19.62
C LEU A 424 -1.80 3.87 20.31
N LEU A 425 -2.33 4.71 21.21
CA LEU A 425 -3.51 4.46 22.01
C LEU A 425 -4.53 5.58 21.83
N TRP A 426 -5.82 5.22 21.93
CA TRP A 426 -6.89 6.20 21.94
C TRP A 426 -6.96 6.93 23.29
N SER A 427 -6.85 8.28 23.26
CA SER A 427 -7.15 9.15 24.41
C SER A 427 -8.63 9.59 24.40
N SER A 428 -9.21 9.72 23.20
CA SER A 428 -10.63 9.96 22.98
C SER A 428 -11.02 9.39 21.63
N VAL A 429 -12.15 8.70 21.56
CA VAL A 429 -12.69 8.14 20.31
C VAL A 429 -13.82 9.00 19.70
N GLY A 430 -14.17 10.12 20.33
CA GLY A 430 -15.27 10.95 19.84
C GLY A 430 -16.59 10.19 19.76
N SER A 431 -17.21 10.19 18.58
CA SER A 431 -18.45 9.45 18.28
C SER A 431 -18.21 8.12 17.55
N MET A 432 -16.96 7.70 17.39
CA MET A 432 -16.63 6.43 16.73
C MET A 432 -17.22 5.22 17.51
N PRO A 433 -17.75 4.20 16.83
CA PRO A 433 -18.45 3.06 17.46
C PRO A 433 -17.47 2.02 18.06
N ILE A 434 -16.39 2.48 18.67
CA ILE A 434 -15.34 1.66 19.29
C ILE A 434 -15.11 1.97 20.78
N ALA A 435 -16.02 2.74 21.41
CA ALA A 435 -15.82 3.22 22.77
C ALA A 435 -15.56 2.09 23.79
N GLY A 436 -16.27 0.96 23.66
CA GLY A 436 -16.10 -0.20 24.54
C GLY A 436 -14.92 -1.10 24.18
N LEU A 437 -14.36 -0.99 22.97
CA LEU A 437 -13.24 -1.80 22.49
C LEU A 437 -11.90 -1.11 22.76
N ALA A 438 -11.87 0.22 22.61
CA ALA A 438 -10.66 1.02 22.72
C ALA A 438 -10.09 1.17 24.13
N ASP A 439 -10.81 0.70 25.14
CA ASP A 439 -10.38 0.84 26.54
C ASP A 439 -9.36 -0.23 26.99
N GLY A 440 -9.19 -1.31 26.20
CA GLY A 440 -8.17 -2.35 26.44
C GLY A 440 -8.12 -2.88 27.90
N GLY A 441 -9.20 -2.66 28.68
CA GLY A 441 -9.30 -3.01 30.12
C GLY A 441 -8.57 -2.05 31.08
N GLY A 442 -8.04 -0.92 30.59
CA GLY A 442 -7.34 0.08 31.41
C GLY A 442 -7.84 1.51 31.20
N PRO A 443 -7.44 2.46 32.07
CA PRO A 443 -7.80 3.85 31.89
C PRO A 443 -7.18 4.44 30.63
N ARG A 444 -7.96 5.22 29.89
CA ARG A 444 -7.48 5.91 28.69
C ARG A 444 -6.34 6.89 29.03
N PRO A 445 -5.30 6.95 28.21
CA PRO A 445 -4.22 7.89 28.43
C PRO A 445 -4.74 9.34 28.30
N PRO A 446 -4.07 10.32 28.97
CA PRO A 446 -4.49 11.71 28.91
C PRO A 446 -4.35 12.29 27.49
N ILE A 447 -5.17 13.28 27.17
CA ILE A 447 -5.05 14.05 25.93
C ILE A 447 -3.73 14.83 25.96
N LEU A 448 -2.97 14.76 24.86
CA LEU A 448 -1.69 15.44 24.73
C LEU A 448 -1.86 16.97 24.68
N GLY A 449 -1.14 17.68 25.52
CA GLY A 449 -0.87 19.10 25.33
C GLY A 449 0.17 19.34 24.23
N SER A 450 0.43 20.61 23.88
CA SER A 450 1.35 20.96 22.77
C SER A 450 2.74 20.33 22.89
N ALA A 451 3.34 20.35 24.07
CA ALA A 451 4.65 19.72 24.30
C ALA A 451 4.61 18.21 24.12
N GLY A 452 3.54 17.54 24.62
CA GLY A 452 3.34 16.10 24.42
C GLY A 452 3.12 15.74 22.97
N LEU A 453 2.41 16.57 22.21
CA LEU A 453 2.20 16.36 20.76
C LEU A 453 3.52 16.46 20.00
N ILE A 454 4.35 17.47 20.26
CA ILE A 454 5.68 17.61 19.64
C ILE A 454 6.57 16.43 20.02
N ALA A 455 6.52 15.98 21.28
CA ALA A 455 7.27 14.82 21.73
C ALA A 455 6.83 13.53 21.01
N ALA A 456 5.52 13.31 20.83
CA ALA A 456 4.97 12.17 20.10
C ALA A 456 5.36 12.20 18.61
N LEU A 457 5.23 13.36 17.95
CA LEU A 457 5.60 13.53 16.54
C LEU A 457 7.09 13.25 16.28
N SER A 458 7.98 13.59 17.21
CA SER A 458 9.43 13.39 17.08
C SER A 458 9.94 12.08 17.72
N HIS A 459 9.05 11.20 18.19
CA HIS A 459 9.44 9.98 18.89
C HIS A 459 10.31 9.07 18.01
N VAL A 460 9.83 8.68 16.82
CA VAL A 460 10.55 7.81 15.89
C VAL A 460 11.88 8.43 15.47
N GLN A 461 11.88 9.73 15.14
CA GLN A 461 13.12 10.44 14.80
C GLN A 461 14.18 10.26 15.89
N ARG A 462 13.86 10.60 17.14
CA ARG A 462 14.79 10.49 18.25
C ARG A 462 15.23 9.06 18.50
N THR A 463 14.28 8.12 18.56
CA THR A 463 14.57 6.70 18.80
C THR A 463 15.60 6.16 17.82
N TYR A 464 15.48 6.47 16.54
CA TYR A 464 16.39 5.96 15.52
C TYR A 464 17.70 6.73 15.43
N ASP A 465 17.69 8.04 15.69
CA ASP A 465 18.92 8.82 15.80
C ASP A 465 19.77 8.38 17.00
N ASP A 466 19.14 8.12 18.16
CA ASP A 466 19.81 7.59 19.36
C ASP A 466 20.36 6.17 19.13
N ARG A 467 19.58 5.28 18.51
CA ARG A 467 20.05 3.92 18.14
C ARG A 467 21.25 3.94 17.19
N ALA A 468 21.32 4.93 16.31
CA ALA A 468 22.46 5.08 15.39
C ALA A 468 23.69 5.67 16.05
N ALA A 469 23.52 6.47 17.09
CA ALA A 469 24.62 7.06 17.84
C ALA A 469 25.29 6.07 18.80
N ASP A 470 24.52 5.11 19.35
CA ASP A 470 25.01 4.04 20.24
C ASP A 470 24.67 2.67 19.61
N PRO A 471 25.40 2.23 18.56
CA PRO A 471 25.13 0.95 17.93
C PRO A 471 25.41 -0.17 18.95
N PRO A 472 24.61 -1.27 18.95
CA PRO A 472 24.83 -2.38 19.84
C PRO A 472 26.28 -2.85 19.73
N ARG A 473 26.99 -2.87 20.86
CA ARG A 473 28.38 -3.37 20.91
C ARG A 473 28.38 -4.78 20.37
N THR A 474 29.04 -5.01 19.25
CA THR A 474 29.29 -6.36 18.75
C THR A 474 29.95 -7.14 19.89
N PRO A 475 29.42 -8.30 20.31
CA PRO A 475 30.09 -9.12 21.30
C PRO A 475 31.54 -9.33 20.85
N LEU A 476 32.50 -8.98 21.68
CA LEU A 476 33.92 -9.27 21.39
C LEU A 476 34.02 -10.76 21.08
N PRO A 477 34.72 -11.15 20.02
CA PRO A 477 34.98 -12.57 19.78
C PRO A 477 35.56 -13.16 21.04
N PRO A 478 35.18 -14.40 21.43
CA PRO A 478 35.72 -15.05 22.61
C PRO A 478 37.25 -15.05 22.51
N PRO A 479 37.96 -14.85 23.61
CA PRO A 479 39.42 -14.88 23.60
C PRO A 479 39.91 -16.21 22.99
N PRO A 480 40.96 -16.18 22.18
CA PRO A 480 41.50 -17.40 21.56
C PRO A 480 41.75 -18.44 22.64
N MET A 481 41.23 -19.64 22.45
CA MET A 481 41.47 -20.77 23.33
C MET A 481 42.98 -20.94 23.53
N PRO A 482 43.44 -21.16 24.77
CA PRO A 482 44.88 -21.41 25.00
C PRO A 482 45.31 -22.63 24.19
N VAL A 483 46.34 -22.44 23.36
CA VAL A 483 46.92 -23.50 22.58
C VAL A 483 47.51 -24.51 23.57
N PRO A 484 47.13 -25.80 23.52
CA PRO A 484 47.71 -26.80 24.41
C PRO A 484 49.25 -26.88 24.18
N PRO A 485 50.04 -27.06 25.25
CA PRO A 485 51.51 -27.12 25.13
C PRO A 485 51.89 -28.24 24.17
N ARG A 486 52.75 -27.93 23.22
CA ARG A 486 53.35 -28.92 22.33
C ARG A 486 54.09 -29.94 23.17
N THR A 487 53.69 -31.19 23.20
CA THR A 487 54.43 -32.30 23.74
C THR A 487 55.72 -32.49 22.90
N THR A 488 56.82 -32.10 23.44
CA THR A 488 58.15 -32.44 22.87
C THR A 488 58.37 -33.94 23.03
N SER A 489 58.28 -34.68 21.94
CA SER A 489 58.71 -36.10 21.89
C SER A 489 60.19 -36.13 21.93
N THR A 490 60.77 -36.66 23.03
CA THR A 490 62.19 -36.99 23.19
C THR A 490 62.52 -38.14 22.23
N PRO A 491 63.56 -38.06 21.42
CA PRO A 491 63.96 -39.19 20.58
C PRO A 491 64.57 -40.34 21.44
N ARG A 492 64.00 -41.55 21.30
CA ARG A 492 64.55 -42.79 21.87
C ARG A 492 65.91 -43.06 21.22
N ARG A 493 67.00 -43.10 22.04
CA ARG A 493 68.27 -43.63 21.67
C ARG A 493 68.12 -45.15 21.52
N GLU A 494 68.35 -45.68 20.33
CA GLU A 494 68.59 -47.10 20.13
C GLU A 494 70.01 -47.45 20.62
N LEU A 495 70.09 -48.34 21.64
CA LEU A 495 71.33 -49.01 22.07
C LEU A 495 71.56 -50.21 21.15
N GLY A 496 72.55 -50.11 20.31
CA GLY A 496 73.07 -51.25 19.56
C GLY A 496 73.75 -52.22 20.50
N LEU A 497 73.34 -53.47 20.47
CA LEU A 497 74.01 -54.63 21.02
C LEU A 497 74.66 -55.42 19.86
N THR A 498 75.95 -55.33 19.77
CA THR A 498 76.82 -56.29 19.06
C THR A 498 77.20 -57.43 20.01
N THR A 499 77.03 -58.64 19.60
CA THR A 499 77.66 -59.84 20.20
C THR A 499 78.18 -60.77 19.11
N PRO A 500 79.13 -61.63 19.46
CA PRO A 500 80.37 -61.86 18.73
C PRO A 500 80.20 -62.82 17.57
#